data_d59f8f24b63895bb02c0dfb259cfa54c
#
_entry.id   d59f8f24b63895bb02c0dfb259cfa54c
#
_cell.length_a   1.000
_cell.length_b   1.000
_cell.length_c   1.000
_cell.angle_alpha   90.00
_cell.angle_beta   90.00
_cell.angle_gamma   90.00
#
_symmetry.space_group_name_H-M   'P 1'
#
loop_
_entity.id
_entity.type
_entity.pdbx_description
1 polymer ?
#
loop_
_entity_poly.entity_id
_entity_poly.type
_entity_poly.pdbx_seq_one_letter_code
_entity_poly.pdbx_strand_id
1 'polypeptide(L)'
;MIQTERVRMPADESLGQRIIAGVLRSTVRLMAARTFRAGLPVDEHRRRVRQVTRLTLPPRGCAFSRATCGGVPGEWVRARGHEQASLTILYLHGGGYVSGSPATHRAVTGHLAARCPARVFALDYRLAPEYPFPAAVDDATAAYRGLLAEGILDRKSVV
;
A
#
# COMPACT_ATOMS: atom_id res chain seq x y z
N MET A 1 -1.73 -30.18 4.78
CA MET A 1 -3.20 -29.99 5.01
C MET A 1 -3.36 -28.63 5.70
N ILE A 2 -3.81 -27.62 4.97
CA ILE A 2 -4.00 -26.26 5.51
C ILE A 2 -5.36 -26.25 6.19
N GLN A 3 -5.39 -26.16 7.52
CA GLN A 3 -6.62 -25.91 8.25
C GLN A 3 -7.02 -24.44 8.05
N THR A 4 -8.07 -24.22 7.30
CA THR A 4 -8.71 -22.90 7.20
C THR A 4 -9.59 -22.71 8.43
N GLU A 5 -9.05 -22.03 9.44
CA GLU A 5 -9.85 -21.55 10.56
C GLU A 5 -10.80 -20.45 10.05
N ARG A 6 -12.09 -20.70 10.05
CA ARG A 6 -13.09 -19.69 9.71
C ARG A 6 -13.10 -18.65 10.82
N VAL A 7 -12.58 -17.46 10.54
CA VAL A 7 -12.76 -16.30 11.41
C VAL A 7 -14.26 -16.05 11.54
N ARG A 8 -14.83 -16.38 12.70
CA ARG A 8 -16.20 -16.00 13.05
C ARG A 8 -16.24 -14.48 13.22
N MET A 9 -16.92 -13.80 12.31
CA MET A 9 -17.30 -12.43 12.53
C MET A 9 -18.19 -12.34 13.77
N PRO A 10 -17.97 -11.38 14.68
CA PRO A 10 -18.83 -11.23 15.85
C PRO A 10 -20.29 -11.01 15.42
N ALA A 11 -21.19 -11.82 15.98
CA ALA A 11 -22.59 -11.90 15.57
C ALA A 11 -23.48 -10.76 16.09
N ASP A 12 -22.93 -9.78 16.81
CA ASP A 12 -23.69 -8.68 17.42
C ASP A 12 -23.13 -7.32 17.02
N GLU A 13 -23.39 -6.92 15.76
CA GLU A 13 -23.24 -5.51 15.40
C GLU A 13 -24.40 -4.70 15.98
N SER A 14 -24.11 -3.80 16.90
CA SER A 14 -25.10 -2.86 17.42
C SER A 14 -25.73 -2.02 16.27
N LEU A 15 -26.98 -1.59 16.44
CA LEU A 15 -27.65 -0.76 15.45
C LEU A 15 -26.80 0.47 15.04
N GLY A 16 -26.09 1.06 16.01
CA GLY A 16 -25.16 2.17 15.78
C GLY A 16 -24.00 1.80 14.85
N GLN A 17 -23.40 0.61 15.04
CA GLN A 17 -22.33 0.12 14.16
C GLN A 17 -22.82 -0.11 12.72
N ARG A 18 -24.04 -0.64 12.55
CA ARG A 18 -24.66 -0.83 11.22
C ARG A 18 -24.92 0.48 10.52
N ILE A 19 -25.40 1.50 11.24
CA ILE A 19 -25.62 2.86 10.69
C ILE A 19 -24.28 3.47 10.27
N ILE A 20 -23.27 3.46 11.15
CA ILE A 20 -21.94 3.99 10.86
C ILE A 20 -21.32 3.26 9.64
N ALA A 21 -21.41 1.94 9.60
CA ALA A 21 -20.91 1.15 8.47
C ALA A 21 -21.66 1.47 7.17
N GLY A 22 -22.97 1.70 7.24
CA GLY A 22 -23.80 2.13 6.10
C GLY A 22 -23.40 3.49 5.55
N VAL A 23 -23.24 4.49 6.43
CA VAL A 23 -22.80 5.84 6.07
C VAL A 23 -21.39 5.79 5.48
N LEU A 24 -20.45 5.09 6.13
CA LEU A 24 -19.07 4.95 5.65
C LEU A 24 -19.03 4.29 4.28
N ARG A 25 -19.78 3.19 4.08
CA ARG A 25 -19.88 2.49 2.79
C ARG A 25 -20.41 3.40 1.68
N SER A 26 -21.45 4.18 1.98
CA SER A 26 -22.05 5.12 1.01
C SER A 26 -21.09 6.24 0.65
N THR A 27 -20.39 6.79 1.65
CA THR A 27 -19.36 7.83 1.44
C THR A 27 -18.20 7.30 0.60
N VAL A 28 -17.68 6.11 0.93
CA VAL A 28 -16.61 5.48 0.16
C VAL A 28 -17.04 5.18 -1.27
N ARG A 29 -18.27 4.66 -1.47
CA ARG A 29 -18.81 4.43 -2.82
C ARG A 29 -18.90 5.72 -3.64
N LEU A 30 -19.40 6.81 -3.04
CA LEU A 30 -19.51 8.09 -3.73
C LEU A 30 -18.15 8.68 -4.09
N MET A 31 -17.20 8.61 -3.16
CA MET A 31 -15.80 9.02 -3.42
C MET A 31 -15.17 8.16 -4.52
N ALA A 32 -15.32 6.84 -4.46
CA ALA A 32 -14.80 5.91 -5.46
C ALA A 32 -15.41 6.18 -6.84
N ALA A 33 -16.72 6.35 -6.94
CA ALA A 33 -17.41 6.65 -8.20
C ALA A 33 -16.92 7.95 -8.86
N ARG A 34 -16.60 8.97 -8.05
CA ARG A 34 -16.04 10.23 -8.55
C ARG A 34 -14.57 10.12 -8.94
N THR A 35 -13.80 9.32 -8.21
CA THR A 35 -12.34 9.17 -8.43
C THR A 35 -12.05 8.23 -9.59
N PHE A 36 -12.81 7.13 -9.70
CA PHE A 36 -12.62 6.07 -10.70
C PHE A 36 -13.64 6.13 -11.84
N ARG A 37 -14.05 7.33 -12.23
CA ARG A 37 -14.98 7.51 -13.35
C ARG A 37 -14.32 7.07 -14.66
N ALA A 38 -15.00 6.23 -15.43
CA ALA A 38 -14.54 5.81 -16.74
C ALA A 38 -14.37 7.01 -17.71
N GLY A 39 -13.34 6.95 -18.55
CA GLY A 39 -13.07 8.00 -19.55
C GLY A 39 -12.36 9.24 -19.02
N LEU A 40 -11.90 9.25 -17.76
CA LEU A 40 -11.06 10.34 -17.27
C LEU A 40 -9.65 10.26 -17.86
N PRO A 41 -9.06 11.40 -18.27
CA PRO A 41 -7.63 11.46 -18.59
C PRO A 41 -6.81 10.98 -17.40
N VAL A 42 -5.70 10.26 -17.67
CA VAL A 42 -4.86 9.65 -16.64
C VAL A 42 -4.35 10.66 -15.62
N ASP A 43 -3.93 11.85 -16.07
CA ASP A 43 -3.44 12.91 -15.19
C ASP A 43 -4.52 13.42 -14.23
N GLU A 44 -5.75 13.55 -14.71
CA GLU A 44 -6.89 13.94 -13.88
C GLU A 44 -7.20 12.84 -12.86
N HIS A 45 -7.19 11.57 -13.28
CA HIS A 45 -7.37 10.44 -12.39
C HIS A 45 -6.29 10.41 -11.29
N ARG A 46 -5.01 10.55 -11.66
CA ARG A 46 -3.87 10.61 -10.72
C ARG A 46 -3.99 11.78 -9.75
N ARG A 47 -4.46 12.94 -10.23
CA ARG A 47 -4.69 14.12 -9.38
C ARG A 47 -5.76 13.85 -8.34
N ARG A 48 -6.90 13.26 -8.74
CA ARG A 48 -8.00 12.91 -7.83
C ARG A 48 -7.57 11.89 -6.78
N VAL A 49 -6.86 10.84 -7.18
CA VAL A 49 -6.29 9.87 -6.24
C VAL A 49 -5.40 10.56 -5.20
N ARG A 50 -4.49 11.44 -5.64
CA ARG A 50 -3.65 12.22 -4.71
C ARG A 50 -4.45 13.12 -3.77
N GLN A 51 -5.54 13.72 -4.24
CA GLN A 51 -6.39 14.58 -3.41
C GLN A 51 -7.13 13.78 -2.32
N VAL A 52 -7.72 12.66 -2.69
CA VAL A 52 -8.43 11.78 -1.75
C VAL A 52 -7.48 11.18 -0.72
N THR A 53 -6.30 10.73 -1.14
CA THR A 53 -5.33 10.11 -0.23
C THR A 53 -4.65 11.10 0.72
N ARG A 54 -4.66 12.41 0.42
CA ARG A 54 -4.22 13.44 1.37
C ARG A 54 -5.07 13.52 2.64
N LEU A 55 -6.32 13.04 2.57
CA LEU A 55 -7.22 12.97 3.73
C LEU A 55 -6.91 11.78 4.64
N THR A 56 -6.15 10.81 4.15
CA THR A 56 -5.72 9.64 4.91
C THR A 56 -4.35 9.91 5.55
N LEU A 57 -4.33 9.96 6.88
CA LEU A 57 -3.10 10.25 7.62
C LEU A 57 -2.43 8.94 8.06
N PRO A 58 -1.10 8.84 7.92
CA PRO A 58 -0.37 7.75 8.52
C PRO A 58 -0.42 7.85 10.05
N PRO A 59 -0.23 6.75 10.78
CA PRO A 59 -0.18 6.78 12.23
C PRO A 59 1.02 7.60 12.70
N ARG A 60 0.87 8.21 13.89
CA ARG A 60 1.95 8.98 14.52
C ARG A 60 3.17 8.09 14.79
N GLY A 61 4.36 8.67 14.68
CA GLY A 61 5.61 7.96 14.97
C GLY A 61 6.13 7.10 13.80
N CYS A 62 5.60 7.26 12.59
CA CYS A 62 6.18 6.67 11.39
C CYS A 62 7.17 7.62 10.73
N ALA A 63 8.33 7.10 10.34
CA ALA A 63 9.34 7.77 9.53
C ALA A 63 9.30 7.22 8.11
N PHE A 64 9.42 8.13 7.13
CA PHE A 64 9.40 7.84 5.71
C PHE A 64 10.70 8.35 5.09
N SER A 65 11.48 7.48 4.46
CA SER A 65 12.75 7.83 3.84
C SER A 65 12.86 7.27 2.43
N ARG A 66 13.17 8.13 1.47
CA ARG A 66 13.39 7.71 0.08
C ARG A 66 14.61 6.82 -0.01
N ALA A 67 14.52 5.79 -0.84
CA ALA A 67 15.61 4.87 -1.13
C ALA A 67 15.42 4.23 -2.51
N THR A 68 16.46 3.54 -2.97
CA THR A 68 16.42 2.76 -4.21
C THR A 68 16.77 1.32 -3.87
N CYS A 69 16.07 0.36 -4.42
CA CYS A 69 16.36 -1.06 -4.25
C CYS A 69 16.28 -1.76 -5.61
N GLY A 70 17.31 -2.54 -5.96
CA GLY A 70 17.41 -3.16 -7.29
C GLY A 70 17.36 -2.16 -8.44
N GLY A 71 17.81 -0.91 -8.24
CA GLY A 71 17.73 0.18 -9.21
C GLY A 71 16.35 0.86 -9.30
N VAL A 72 15.36 0.42 -8.53
CA VAL A 72 14.00 0.97 -8.56
C VAL A 72 13.77 1.85 -7.33
N PRO A 73 13.26 3.09 -7.51
CA PRO A 73 12.98 3.99 -6.39
C PRO A 73 11.85 3.48 -5.52
N GLY A 74 11.85 3.89 -4.26
CA GLY A 74 10.82 3.55 -3.30
C GLY A 74 10.97 4.33 -2.00
N GLU A 75 10.24 3.91 -1.00
CA GLU A 75 10.23 4.55 0.31
C GLU A 75 10.28 3.52 1.42
N TRP A 76 11.27 3.64 2.31
CA TRP A 76 11.26 2.91 3.58
C TRP A 76 10.30 3.55 4.55
N VAL A 77 9.48 2.72 5.16
CA VAL A 77 8.57 3.09 6.25
C VAL A 77 8.96 2.32 7.50
N ARG A 78 9.25 3.06 8.56
CA ARG A 78 9.61 2.52 9.88
C ARG A 78 8.73 3.16 10.94
N ALA A 79 8.21 2.36 11.86
CA ALA A 79 7.47 2.86 13.00
C ALA A 79 8.34 2.91 14.26
N ARG A 80 8.06 3.85 15.15
CA ARG A 80 8.72 3.94 16.44
C ARG A 80 8.59 2.62 17.21
N GLY A 81 9.72 2.11 17.69
CA GLY A 81 9.83 0.83 18.38
C GLY A 81 10.03 -0.37 17.44
N HIS A 82 9.92 -0.19 16.12
CA HIS A 82 10.15 -1.22 15.12
C HIS A 82 11.27 -0.86 14.12
N GLU A 83 12.12 0.10 14.47
CA GLU A 83 13.18 0.62 13.59
C GLU A 83 14.17 -0.48 13.16
N GLN A 84 14.43 -1.43 14.06
CA GLN A 84 15.35 -2.56 13.89
C GLN A 84 14.62 -3.89 13.62
N ALA A 85 13.36 -3.84 13.20
CA ALA A 85 12.59 -5.04 12.91
C ALA A 85 13.30 -5.90 11.86
N SER A 86 13.39 -7.20 12.11
CA SER A 86 14.00 -8.18 11.18
C SER A 86 13.10 -8.48 9.99
N LEU A 87 11.78 -8.43 10.20
CA LEU A 87 10.81 -8.64 9.13
C LEU A 87 10.79 -7.44 8.18
N THR A 88 10.82 -7.71 6.89
CA THR A 88 10.66 -6.70 5.84
C THR A 88 9.46 -7.05 4.97
N ILE A 89 8.63 -6.07 4.67
CA ILE A 89 7.49 -6.17 3.76
C ILE A 89 7.83 -5.37 2.51
N LEU A 90 7.86 -6.01 1.34
CA LEU A 90 7.84 -5.32 0.05
C LEU A 90 6.40 -4.99 -0.28
N TYR A 91 6.08 -3.69 -0.37
CA TYR A 91 4.72 -3.23 -0.63
C TYR A 91 4.59 -2.68 -2.06
N LEU A 92 3.73 -3.31 -2.85
CA LEU A 92 3.38 -2.89 -4.19
C LEU A 92 2.01 -2.19 -4.12
N HIS A 93 2.00 -0.90 -4.38
CA HIS A 93 0.77 -0.12 -4.22
C HIS A 93 -0.29 -0.45 -5.29
N GLY A 94 -1.56 -0.27 -4.97
CA GLY A 94 -2.66 -0.39 -5.91
C GLY A 94 -2.79 0.82 -6.83
N GLY A 95 -3.67 0.72 -7.84
CA GLY A 95 -3.98 1.80 -8.78
C GLY A 95 -4.07 1.36 -10.24
N GLY A 96 -4.23 0.05 -10.49
CA GLY A 96 -4.41 -0.53 -11.83
C GLY A 96 -3.21 -0.31 -12.74
N TYR A 97 -2.01 -0.19 -12.19
CA TYR A 97 -0.77 0.13 -12.91
C TYR A 97 -0.74 1.50 -13.62
N VAL A 98 -1.78 2.32 -13.45
CA VAL A 98 -1.87 3.66 -14.07
C VAL A 98 -1.83 4.79 -13.06
N SER A 99 -2.02 4.50 -11.78
CA SER A 99 -2.04 5.49 -10.69
C SER A 99 -1.48 4.92 -9.39
N GLY A 100 -1.34 5.77 -8.39
CA GLY A 100 -0.76 5.39 -7.10
C GLY A 100 0.71 5.81 -6.99
N SER A 101 1.22 5.69 -5.79
CA SER A 101 2.64 5.89 -5.43
C SER A 101 2.84 5.52 -3.96
N PRO A 102 4.07 5.37 -3.46
CA PRO A 102 4.32 5.24 -2.02
C PRO A 102 3.64 6.33 -1.21
N ALA A 103 3.68 7.58 -1.67
CA ALA A 103 3.09 8.73 -0.98
C ALA A 103 1.57 8.63 -0.82
N THR A 104 0.86 8.09 -1.81
CA THR A 104 -0.60 7.92 -1.74
C THR A 104 -1.02 6.76 -0.81
N HIS A 105 -0.08 5.89 -0.45
CA HIS A 105 -0.33 4.71 0.38
C HIS A 105 0.32 4.79 1.78
N ARG A 106 0.87 5.96 2.17
CA ARG A 106 1.53 6.14 3.47
C ARG A 106 0.66 5.77 4.68
N ALA A 107 -0.65 5.98 4.60
CA ALA A 107 -1.57 5.55 5.66
C ALA A 107 -1.53 4.02 5.81
N VAL A 108 -1.60 3.27 4.72
CA VAL A 108 -1.57 1.81 4.73
C VAL A 108 -0.21 1.30 5.17
N THR A 109 0.87 1.75 4.53
CA THR A 109 2.24 1.30 4.83
C THR A 109 2.69 1.69 6.23
N GLY A 110 2.25 2.86 6.71
CA GLY A 110 2.48 3.29 8.10
C GLY A 110 1.77 2.40 9.11
N HIS A 111 0.50 2.03 8.85
CA HIS A 111 -0.22 1.09 9.72
C HIS A 111 0.39 -0.31 9.69
N LEU A 112 0.87 -0.80 8.54
CA LEU A 112 1.60 -2.06 8.47
C LEU A 112 2.86 -2.00 9.33
N ALA A 113 3.69 -0.97 9.18
CA ALA A 113 4.90 -0.80 9.97
C ALA A 113 4.63 -0.64 11.48
N ALA A 114 3.52 0.02 11.85
CA ALA A 114 3.19 0.26 13.25
C ALA A 114 2.54 -0.94 13.96
N ARG A 115 1.82 -1.79 13.23
CA ARG A 115 1.08 -2.92 13.79
C ARG A 115 1.79 -4.25 13.64
N CYS A 116 2.71 -4.35 12.67
CA CYS A 116 3.58 -5.51 12.50
C CYS A 116 4.98 -5.13 12.95
N PRO A 117 5.75 -6.01 13.59
CA PRO A 117 7.16 -5.77 13.88
C PRO A 117 7.98 -5.88 12.56
N ALA A 118 7.73 -4.95 11.63
CA ALA A 118 8.27 -4.97 10.29
C ALA A 118 8.72 -3.58 9.82
N ARG A 119 9.72 -3.58 8.93
CA ARG A 119 10.02 -2.43 8.06
C ARG A 119 9.28 -2.63 6.73
N VAL A 120 8.72 -1.59 6.16
CA VAL A 120 8.02 -1.68 4.88
C VAL A 120 8.84 -0.95 3.83
N PHE A 121 9.14 -1.60 2.71
CA PHE A 121 9.65 -0.95 1.50
C PHE A 121 8.50 -0.78 0.50
N ALA A 122 8.00 0.43 0.36
CA ALA A 122 6.95 0.77 -0.59
C ALA A 122 7.59 1.16 -1.93
N LEU A 123 7.36 0.36 -2.97
CA LEU A 123 7.97 0.52 -4.28
C LEU A 123 7.28 1.61 -5.09
N ASP A 124 8.05 2.46 -5.76
CA ASP A 124 7.58 3.46 -6.72
C ASP A 124 7.85 2.96 -8.15
N TYR A 125 7.12 1.92 -8.53
CA TYR A 125 7.28 1.28 -9.82
C TYR A 125 6.70 2.12 -10.97
N ARG A 126 7.23 1.93 -12.17
CA ARG A 126 6.81 2.64 -13.39
C ARG A 126 5.36 2.34 -13.75
N LEU A 127 4.64 3.38 -14.17
CA LEU A 127 3.20 3.32 -14.45
C LEU A 127 2.90 3.49 -15.95
N ALA A 128 1.85 2.82 -16.40
CA ALA A 128 1.24 3.06 -17.70
C ALA A 128 0.47 4.42 -17.67
N PRO A 129 0.27 5.08 -18.83
CA PRO A 129 0.67 4.66 -20.18
C PRO A 129 2.13 4.93 -20.53
N GLU A 130 2.86 5.72 -19.73
CA GLU A 130 4.26 6.11 -20.02
C GLU A 130 5.18 4.89 -20.10
N TYR A 131 4.91 3.89 -19.25
CA TYR A 131 5.63 2.64 -19.17
C TYR A 131 4.64 1.45 -19.14
N PRO A 132 4.20 0.95 -20.31
CA PRO A 132 3.26 -0.15 -20.38
C PRO A 132 3.85 -1.46 -19.86
N PHE A 133 3.00 -2.49 -19.74
CA PHE A 133 3.46 -3.84 -19.44
C PHE A 133 4.65 -4.25 -20.33
N PRO A 134 5.72 -4.86 -19.78
CA PRO A 134 5.81 -5.42 -18.42
C PRO A 134 6.55 -4.52 -17.39
N ALA A 135 6.73 -3.22 -17.63
CA ALA A 135 7.61 -2.35 -16.86
C ALA A 135 7.40 -2.42 -15.33
N ALA A 136 6.14 -2.40 -14.87
CA ALA A 136 5.84 -2.49 -13.43
C ALA A 136 6.24 -3.85 -12.83
N VAL A 137 6.11 -4.93 -13.60
CA VAL A 137 6.49 -6.29 -13.18
C VAL A 137 8.00 -6.43 -13.12
N ASP A 138 8.70 -5.84 -14.11
CA ASP A 138 10.17 -5.83 -14.15
C ASP A 138 10.72 -5.06 -12.95
N ASP A 139 10.15 -3.91 -12.62
CA ASP A 139 10.53 -3.11 -11.46
C ASP A 139 10.28 -3.86 -10.14
N ALA A 140 9.12 -4.50 -9.99
CA ALA A 140 8.80 -5.29 -8.81
C ALA A 140 9.78 -6.45 -8.63
N THR A 141 10.11 -7.13 -9.74
CA THR A 141 11.06 -8.25 -9.75
C THR A 141 12.48 -7.78 -9.43
N ALA A 142 12.91 -6.64 -9.99
CA ALA A 142 14.23 -6.05 -9.73
C ALA A 142 14.37 -5.65 -8.26
N ALA A 143 13.36 -4.98 -7.69
CA ALA A 143 13.36 -4.60 -6.29
C ALA A 143 13.38 -5.81 -5.35
N TYR A 144 12.58 -6.84 -5.63
CA TYR A 144 12.57 -8.07 -4.85
C TYR A 144 13.95 -8.75 -4.85
N ARG A 145 14.57 -8.88 -6.04
CA ARG A 145 15.93 -9.44 -6.18
C ARG A 145 16.98 -8.58 -5.45
N GLY A 146 16.85 -7.25 -5.50
CA GLY A 146 17.72 -6.34 -4.76
C GLY A 146 17.64 -6.56 -3.26
N LEU A 147 16.42 -6.65 -2.70
CA LEU A 147 16.23 -6.92 -1.28
C LEU A 147 16.80 -8.28 -0.85
N LEU A 148 16.69 -9.31 -1.70
CA LEU A 148 17.32 -10.61 -1.45
C LEU A 148 18.86 -10.52 -1.47
N ALA A 149 19.43 -9.82 -2.46
CA ALA A 149 20.89 -9.67 -2.61
C ALA A 149 21.52 -8.88 -1.44
N GLU A 150 20.79 -7.92 -0.89
CA GLU A 150 21.19 -7.15 0.29
C GLU A 150 20.96 -7.91 1.61
N GLY A 151 20.43 -9.15 1.56
CA GLY A 151 20.10 -9.94 2.74
C GLY A 151 18.96 -9.37 3.60
N ILE A 152 18.19 -8.44 3.04
CA ILE A 152 17.08 -7.77 3.72
C ILE A 152 15.83 -8.64 3.72
N LEU A 153 15.59 -9.38 2.64
CA LEU A 153 14.58 -10.43 2.55
C LEU A 153 15.29 -11.80 2.59
N ASP A 154 14.67 -12.76 3.23
CA ASP A 154 15.04 -14.16 3.09
C ASP A 154 13.97 -14.89 2.26
N ARG A 155 14.24 -16.15 1.90
CA ARG A 155 13.29 -16.96 1.11
C ARG A 155 11.99 -17.30 1.85
N LYS A 156 11.89 -16.93 3.14
CA LYS A 156 10.71 -17.12 4.00
C LYS A 156 9.88 -15.84 4.16
N SER A 157 10.38 -14.71 3.64
CA SER A 157 9.66 -13.43 3.71
C SER A 157 8.41 -13.45 2.83
N VAL A 158 7.32 -12.89 3.34
CA VAL A 158 6.05 -12.76 2.61
C VAL A 158 6.08 -11.47 1.82
N VAL A 159 5.71 -11.58 0.54
CA VAL A 159 5.54 -10.45 -0.38
C VAL A 159 4.10 -10.01 -0.43
#